data_4fbbac601b53748e1c113d593c3e5b33
#
_entry.id   4fbbac601b53748e1c113d593c3e5b33
#
_cell.length_a   1.000
_cell.length_b   1.000
_cell.length_c   1.000
_cell.angle_alpha   90.00
_cell.angle_beta   90.00
_cell.angle_gamma   90.00
#
_symmetry.space_group_name_H-M   'P 1'
#
loop_
_entity.id
_entity.type
_entity.pdbx_description
1 polymer ?
#
loop_
_entity_poly.entity_id
_entity_poly.type
_entity_poly.pdbx_seq_one_letter_code
_entity_poly.pdbx_strand_id
1 'polypeptide(L)'
;MKKLSVFIYSIAGGGAERVVSNLLKYLVNHFEIHLILQNEQVDYELPKDVKIHLLENSKPFESGILKLAKIPFLALKYKALCQNLGIDTHFVWMNRPCYIAGLARIFGLKGAFIFNECSTPSVLYKNAGIKGAVSKALLKWLYPKADFIYPNSSGALEDLRDNYGISPSKMRVLYNALDLDEIEQKAAQPLTELENKKFFLSVGRLDEGKNHELLIRAYASLVRPDLPDLVILGRGVLEAHLRGVIKKLGLEQKVHLLGFNANPYKFMRACEAFIFVSRFEGFANVLIEAMACGALVITSEHKSGAKELIGDDKYGILVPVDDERATAAAMKRVLDEKTLKEQYHWRSLIRAKDFAASKIASELIAELKSF
;
A
#
# COMPACT_ATOMS: atom_id res chain seq x y z
N MET A 1 -4.19 -0.44 31.14
CA MET A 1 -4.45 -0.87 29.74
C MET A 1 -3.54 -2.04 29.39
N LYS A 2 -4.00 -2.95 28.55
CA LYS A 2 -3.19 -4.04 28.01
C LYS A 2 -2.04 -3.48 27.17
N LYS A 3 -0.83 -4.02 27.32
CA LYS A 3 0.34 -3.58 26.57
C LYS A 3 0.37 -4.26 25.20
N LEU A 4 0.54 -3.46 24.13
CA LEU A 4 0.61 -3.92 22.76
C LEU A 4 1.92 -3.48 22.12
N SER A 5 2.75 -4.41 21.65
CA SER A 5 3.82 -4.05 20.74
C SER A 5 3.28 -3.92 19.33
N VAL A 6 3.57 -2.80 18.67
CA VAL A 6 3.42 -2.64 17.22
C VAL A 6 4.83 -2.64 16.63
N PHE A 7 5.18 -3.71 15.91
CA PHE A 7 6.53 -3.89 15.40
C PHE A 7 6.55 -3.75 13.88
N ILE A 8 7.25 -2.73 13.39
CA ILE A 8 7.39 -2.43 11.96
C ILE A 8 8.83 -1.99 11.65
N TYR A 9 9.21 -1.95 10.37
CA TYR A 9 10.57 -1.58 9.97
C TYR A 9 10.89 -0.11 10.29
N SER A 10 10.03 0.82 9.92
CA SER A 10 10.13 2.26 10.15
C SER A 10 8.73 2.89 10.10
N ILE A 11 8.63 4.19 10.30
CA ILE A 11 7.42 5.00 9.99
C ILE A 11 7.79 6.03 8.89
N ALA A 12 8.64 5.62 7.96
CA ALA A 12 9.02 6.42 6.80
C ALA A 12 7.91 6.42 5.73
N GLY A 13 8.03 7.23 4.70
CA GLY A 13 7.02 7.56 3.69
C GLY A 13 6.39 6.42 2.86
N GLY A 14 6.27 5.21 3.39
CA GLY A 14 5.66 4.04 2.74
C GLY A 14 4.17 3.87 3.02
N GLY A 15 3.52 3.00 2.23
CA GLY A 15 2.08 2.74 2.36
C GLY A 15 1.69 1.95 3.60
N ALA A 16 2.47 0.94 4.01
CA ALA A 16 2.22 0.16 5.22
C ALA A 16 2.46 1.01 6.48
N GLU A 17 3.50 1.83 6.47
CA GLU A 17 3.86 2.76 7.53
C GLU A 17 2.75 3.79 7.76
N ARG A 18 2.13 4.28 6.70
CA ARG A 18 0.97 5.16 6.77
C ARG A 18 -0.23 4.48 7.40
N VAL A 19 -0.51 3.23 7.01
CA VAL A 19 -1.61 2.44 7.60
C VAL A 19 -1.40 2.27 9.10
N VAL A 20 -0.18 1.93 9.53
CA VAL A 20 0.15 1.82 10.96
C VAL A 20 -0.04 3.16 11.67
N SER A 21 0.45 4.27 11.10
CA SER A 21 0.25 5.62 11.67
C SER A 21 -1.24 5.95 11.84
N ASN A 22 -2.07 5.66 10.84
CA ASN A 22 -3.52 5.87 10.92
C ASN A 22 -4.18 5.02 12.00
N LEU A 23 -3.81 3.73 12.11
CA LEU A 23 -4.36 2.84 13.13
C LEU A 23 -3.95 3.24 14.55
N LEU A 24 -2.71 3.72 14.74
CA LEU A 24 -2.21 4.15 16.04
C LEU A 24 -3.05 5.27 16.65
N LYS A 25 -3.65 6.17 15.85
CA LYS A 25 -4.57 7.23 16.30
C LYS A 25 -5.76 6.68 17.10
N TYR A 26 -6.18 5.45 16.82
CA TYR A 26 -7.30 4.77 17.47
C TYR A 26 -6.85 3.78 18.55
N LEU A 27 -5.77 3.05 18.30
CA LEU A 27 -5.27 2.01 19.21
C LEU A 27 -4.81 2.56 20.55
N VAL A 28 -4.24 3.77 20.62
CA VAL A 28 -3.76 4.42 21.87
C VAL A 28 -4.86 4.63 22.90
N ASN A 29 -6.12 4.72 22.48
CA ASN A 29 -7.26 4.84 23.40
C ASN A 29 -7.62 3.52 24.09
N HIS A 30 -7.08 2.39 23.64
CA HIS A 30 -7.46 1.05 24.11
C HIS A 30 -6.27 0.24 24.64
N PHE A 31 -5.05 0.56 24.21
CA PHE A 31 -3.83 -0.16 24.55
C PHE A 31 -2.71 0.80 24.94
N GLU A 32 -1.83 0.35 25.84
CA GLU A 32 -0.53 0.98 26.03
C GLU A 32 0.38 0.57 24.88
N ILE A 33 0.65 1.49 23.95
CA ILE A 33 1.35 1.18 22.70
C ILE A 33 2.86 1.32 22.85
N HIS A 34 3.57 0.24 22.51
CA HIS A 34 5.02 0.19 22.37
C HIS A 34 5.35 -0.01 20.88
N LEU A 35 5.67 1.07 20.17
CA LEU A 35 6.08 1.04 18.76
C LEU A 35 7.55 0.65 18.67
N ILE A 36 7.84 -0.51 18.07
CA ILE A 36 9.19 -1.04 17.93
C ILE A 36 9.65 -0.89 16.48
N LEU A 37 10.78 -0.21 16.27
CA LEU A 37 11.30 0.13 14.95
C LEU A 37 12.68 -0.51 14.71
N GLN A 38 13.00 -0.79 13.43
CA GLN A 38 14.32 -1.22 12.95
C GLN A 38 15.10 -0.09 12.27
N ASN A 39 14.45 1.04 12.03
CA ASN A 39 15.06 2.25 11.51
C ASN A 39 14.37 3.45 12.18
N GLU A 40 15.15 4.46 12.54
CA GLU A 40 14.67 5.60 13.32
C GLU A 40 13.82 6.61 12.53
N GLN A 41 13.70 6.46 11.21
CA GLN A 41 12.98 7.41 10.38
C GLN A 41 11.48 7.38 10.68
N VAL A 42 10.93 8.54 11.03
CA VAL A 42 9.51 8.77 11.32
C VAL A 42 9.07 9.99 10.53
N ASP A 43 8.34 9.76 9.42
CA ASP A 43 7.86 10.82 8.52
C ASP A 43 6.37 11.12 8.73
N TYR A 44 5.63 10.22 9.39
CA TYR A 44 4.22 10.41 9.72
C TYR A 44 4.05 10.85 11.16
N GLU A 45 3.07 11.72 11.41
CA GLU A 45 2.70 12.15 12.75
C GLU A 45 2.15 10.98 13.57
N LEU A 46 2.63 10.86 14.81
CA LEU A 46 2.23 9.81 15.75
C LEU A 46 1.55 10.42 16.98
N PRO A 47 0.58 9.72 17.60
CA PRO A 47 0.02 10.14 18.88
C PRO A 47 1.10 10.24 19.97
N LYS A 48 0.99 11.22 20.86
CA LYS A 48 1.98 11.50 21.92
C LYS A 48 2.16 10.34 22.91
N ASP A 49 1.12 9.52 23.10
CA ASP A 49 1.13 8.39 24.04
C ASP A 49 1.81 7.14 23.49
N VAL A 50 2.29 7.16 22.26
CA VAL A 50 3.05 6.06 21.64
C VAL A 50 4.48 6.06 22.15
N LYS A 51 4.89 4.96 22.82
CA LYS A 51 6.26 4.75 23.32
C LYS A 51 7.12 4.13 22.24
N ILE A 52 8.09 4.86 21.71
CA ILE A 52 8.94 4.40 20.62
C ILE A 52 10.19 3.71 21.16
N HIS A 53 10.50 2.53 20.61
CA HIS A 53 11.70 1.74 20.92
C HIS A 53 12.45 1.40 19.65
N LEU A 54 13.76 1.65 19.62
CA LEU A 54 14.62 1.32 18.49
C LEU A 54 15.30 -0.04 18.72
N LEU A 55 14.92 -1.05 17.95
CA LEU A 55 15.51 -2.39 18.04
C LEU A 55 16.90 -2.45 17.39
N GLU A 56 17.05 -1.82 16.23
CA GLU A 56 18.32 -1.56 15.54
C GLU A 56 18.19 -0.24 14.75
N ASN A 57 19.31 0.33 14.30
CA ASN A 57 19.29 1.42 13.33
C ASN A 57 19.85 0.92 11.98
N SER A 58 18.99 0.21 11.24
CA SER A 58 19.31 -0.38 9.95
C SER A 58 19.53 0.70 8.89
N LYS A 59 20.70 0.69 8.23
CA LYS A 59 21.02 1.66 7.18
C LYS A 59 20.25 1.34 5.88
N PRO A 60 19.78 2.35 5.12
CA PRO A 60 19.03 2.13 3.87
C PRO A 60 19.78 1.26 2.86
N PHE A 61 21.11 1.43 2.74
CA PHE A 61 21.96 0.72 1.78
C PHE A 61 22.54 -0.61 2.29
N GLU A 62 22.13 -1.08 3.46
CA GLU A 62 22.61 -2.36 3.98
C GLU A 62 22.14 -3.52 3.10
N SER A 63 23.07 -4.45 2.75
CA SER A 63 22.74 -5.55 1.87
C SER A 63 21.61 -6.44 2.44
N GLY A 64 20.75 -6.96 1.57
CA GLY A 64 19.65 -7.82 2.00
C GLY A 64 20.11 -9.11 2.71
N ILE A 65 21.30 -9.64 2.35
CA ILE A 65 21.87 -10.82 3.00
C ILE A 65 22.28 -10.49 4.44
N LEU A 66 22.93 -9.35 4.65
CA LEU A 66 23.31 -8.90 5.99
C LEU A 66 22.07 -8.66 6.87
N LYS A 67 21.02 -8.04 6.28
CA LYS A 67 19.73 -7.85 6.98
C LYS A 67 19.11 -9.18 7.42
N LEU A 68 19.21 -10.23 6.60
CA LEU A 68 18.72 -11.57 6.96
C LEU A 68 19.62 -12.25 8.02
N ALA A 69 20.94 -12.14 7.92
CA ALA A 69 21.88 -12.72 8.87
C ALA A 69 21.73 -12.17 10.30
N LYS A 70 21.26 -10.93 10.45
CA LYS A 70 21.00 -10.31 11.76
C LYS A 70 19.73 -10.82 12.46
N ILE A 71 18.83 -11.54 11.78
CA ILE A 71 17.52 -11.94 12.33
C ILE A 71 17.66 -12.70 13.67
N PRO A 72 18.53 -13.68 13.85
CA PRO A 72 18.64 -14.41 15.13
C PRO A 72 19.01 -13.48 16.31
N PHE A 73 19.98 -12.60 16.11
CA PHE A 73 20.39 -11.64 17.14
C PHE A 73 19.25 -10.65 17.48
N LEU A 74 18.56 -10.15 16.45
CA LEU A 74 17.43 -9.22 16.65
C LEU A 74 16.24 -9.93 17.32
N ALA A 75 16.04 -11.21 17.08
CA ALA A 75 15.01 -11.98 17.75
C ALA A 75 15.26 -12.09 19.27
N LEU A 76 16.51 -12.30 19.68
CA LEU A 76 16.89 -12.30 21.10
C LEU A 76 16.71 -10.89 21.71
N LYS A 77 17.13 -9.85 21.00
CA LYS A 77 16.96 -8.46 21.43
C LYS A 77 15.48 -8.06 21.57
N TYR A 78 14.64 -8.45 20.58
CA TYR A 78 13.20 -8.25 20.62
C TYR A 78 12.55 -8.97 21.80
N LYS A 79 12.94 -10.24 22.03
CA LYS A 79 12.48 -11.03 23.18
C LYS A 79 12.81 -10.30 24.49
N ALA A 80 14.07 -9.93 24.70
CA ALA A 80 14.51 -9.27 25.91
C ALA A 80 13.75 -7.94 26.14
N LEU A 81 13.59 -7.13 25.09
CA LEU A 81 12.85 -5.88 25.15
C LEU A 81 11.38 -6.12 25.58
N CYS A 82 10.68 -7.03 24.92
CA CYS A 82 9.28 -7.31 25.23
C CYS A 82 9.09 -7.88 26.64
N GLN A 83 9.99 -8.77 27.09
CA GLN A 83 9.96 -9.30 28.46
C GLN A 83 10.19 -8.22 29.51
N ASN A 84 11.18 -7.34 29.31
CA ASN A 84 11.46 -6.23 30.23
C ASN A 84 10.31 -5.23 30.33
N LEU A 85 9.58 -5.04 29.23
CA LEU A 85 8.42 -4.15 29.18
C LEU A 85 7.12 -4.83 29.66
N GLY A 86 7.12 -6.16 29.82
CA GLY A 86 5.92 -6.92 30.19
C GLY A 86 4.86 -6.91 29.09
N ILE A 87 5.28 -7.01 27.82
CA ILE A 87 4.39 -7.06 26.66
C ILE A 87 4.03 -8.51 26.37
N ASP A 88 2.74 -8.78 26.21
CA ASP A 88 2.19 -10.11 25.93
C ASP A 88 1.37 -10.19 24.63
N THR A 89 1.21 -9.08 23.93
CA THR A 89 0.53 -9.04 22.63
C THR A 89 1.41 -8.33 21.60
N HIS A 90 1.67 -9.03 20.48
CA HIS A 90 2.64 -8.63 19.46
C HIS A 90 1.94 -8.48 18.12
N PHE A 91 1.68 -7.24 17.67
CA PHE A 91 1.15 -6.94 16.36
C PHE A 91 2.30 -6.52 15.44
N VAL A 92 2.63 -7.37 14.50
CA VAL A 92 3.88 -7.29 13.74
C VAL A 92 3.60 -7.10 12.26
N TRP A 93 4.23 -6.11 11.67
CA TRP A 93 4.00 -5.67 10.30
C TRP A 93 5.20 -5.92 9.38
N MET A 94 4.95 -6.36 8.16
CA MET A 94 5.96 -6.61 7.12
C MET A 94 6.82 -7.85 7.39
N ASN A 95 7.39 -8.43 6.33
CA ASN A 95 8.04 -9.74 6.38
C ASN A 95 9.21 -9.83 7.38
N ARG A 96 10.18 -8.87 7.34
CA ARG A 96 11.37 -8.97 8.19
C ARG A 96 11.06 -8.87 9.68
N PRO A 97 10.24 -7.91 10.17
CA PRO A 97 9.74 -7.92 11.55
C PRO A 97 9.01 -9.21 11.92
N CYS A 98 8.16 -9.77 11.02
CA CYS A 98 7.48 -11.04 11.25
C CYS A 98 8.47 -12.21 11.41
N TYR A 99 9.57 -12.24 10.65
CA TYR A 99 10.60 -13.26 10.82
C TYR A 99 11.31 -13.13 12.18
N ILE A 100 11.62 -11.90 12.60
CA ILE A 100 12.25 -11.62 13.91
C ILE A 100 11.32 -12.05 15.04
N ALA A 101 10.05 -11.67 15.01
CA ALA A 101 9.07 -12.00 16.04
C ALA A 101 8.77 -13.51 16.08
N GLY A 102 8.62 -14.16 14.91
CA GLY A 102 8.43 -15.60 14.83
C GLY A 102 9.60 -16.41 15.42
N LEU A 103 10.83 -15.94 15.16
CA LEU A 103 12.02 -16.56 15.75
C LEU A 103 12.14 -16.27 17.26
N ALA A 104 11.77 -15.07 17.71
CA ALA A 104 11.72 -14.72 19.13
C ALA A 104 10.73 -15.62 19.90
N ARG A 105 9.58 -15.96 19.27
CA ARG A 105 8.65 -16.97 19.82
C ARG A 105 9.30 -18.34 19.97
N ILE A 106 10.05 -18.80 18.97
CA ILE A 106 10.82 -20.07 19.06
C ILE A 106 11.85 -20.00 20.19
N PHE A 107 12.47 -18.86 20.41
CA PHE A 107 13.39 -18.62 21.54
C PHE A 107 12.68 -18.46 22.89
N GLY A 108 11.36 -18.66 22.95
CA GLY A 108 10.57 -18.68 24.18
C GLY A 108 9.98 -17.34 24.61
N LEU A 109 9.84 -16.35 23.71
CA LEU A 109 8.97 -15.19 23.94
C LEU A 109 7.52 -15.69 23.96
N LYS A 110 6.81 -15.39 25.07
CA LYS A 110 5.40 -15.75 25.26
C LYS A 110 4.49 -14.63 24.80
N GLY A 111 3.21 -14.94 24.64
CA GLY A 111 2.15 -13.99 24.28
C GLY A 111 1.46 -14.33 22.97
N ALA A 112 0.55 -13.48 22.55
CA ALA A 112 -0.17 -13.59 21.28
C ALA A 112 0.61 -12.90 20.15
N PHE A 113 0.85 -13.63 19.07
CA PHE A 113 1.58 -13.13 17.88
C PHE A 113 0.64 -12.97 16.71
N ILE A 114 0.40 -11.73 16.33
CA ILE A 114 -0.47 -11.35 15.21
C ILE A 114 0.40 -10.72 14.13
N PHE A 115 0.47 -11.35 12.95
CA PHE A 115 1.28 -10.88 11.83
C PHE A 115 0.41 -10.18 10.80
N ASN A 116 0.90 -9.08 10.23
CA ASN A 116 0.28 -8.43 9.09
C ASN A 116 1.15 -8.62 7.84
N GLU A 117 0.57 -9.19 6.78
CA GLU A 117 1.21 -9.36 5.49
C GLU A 117 0.74 -8.28 4.52
N CYS A 118 1.66 -7.40 4.13
CA CYS A 118 1.39 -6.23 3.30
C CYS A 118 1.68 -6.45 1.80
N SER A 119 2.00 -7.67 1.41
CA SER A 119 2.42 -7.99 0.04
C SER A 119 1.82 -9.30 -0.45
N THR A 120 2.10 -9.66 -1.72
CA THR A 120 1.89 -11.00 -2.26
C THR A 120 3.26 -11.69 -2.37
N PRO A 121 3.68 -12.47 -1.35
CA PRO A 121 5.06 -12.95 -1.26
C PRO A 121 5.53 -13.80 -2.44
N SER A 122 4.66 -14.60 -3.06
CA SER A 122 5.04 -15.40 -4.24
C SER A 122 5.44 -14.51 -5.42
N VAL A 123 4.78 -13.37 -5.59
CA VAL A 123 5.08 -12.37 -6.63
C VAL A 123 6.33 -11.58 -6.24
N LEU A 124 6.39 -11.08 -4.99
CA LEU A 124 7.50 -10.29 -4.47
C LEU A 124 8.85 -11.01 -4.58
N TYR A 125 8.86 -12.33 -4.34
CA TYR A 125 10.08 -13.14 -4.32
C TYR A 125 10.30 -13.95 -5.61
N LYS A 126 9.50 -13.75 -6.67
CA LYS A 126 9.57 -14.56 -7.90
C LYS A 126 10.96 -14.52 -8.53
N ASN A 127 11.54 -13.34 -8.65
CA ASN A 127 12.83 -13.10 -9.34
C ASN A 127 13.93 -12.60 -8.38
N ALA A 128 13.81 -12.84 -7.08
CA ALA A 128 14.71 -12.28 -6.07
C ALA A 128 15.94 -13.18 -5.77
N GLY A 129 16.25 -14.16 -6.61
CA GLY A 129 17.42 -15.03 -6.51
C GLY A 129 17.50 -15.76 -5.15
N ILE A 130 18.72 -15.94 -4.64
CA ILE A 130 18.98 -16.62 -3.35
C ILE A 130 18.25 -15.93 -2.19
N LYS A 131 18.24 -14.60 -2.16
CA LYS A 131 17.51 -13.83 -1.14
C LYS A 131 16.01 -14.17 -1.15
N GLY A 132 15.42 -14.29 -2.33
CA GLY A 132 14.01 -14.67 -2.46
C GLY A 132 13.75 -16.11 -1.96
N ALA A 133 14.62 -17.05 -2.29
CA ALA A 133 14.52 -18.45 -1.82
C ALA A 133 14.58 -18.51 -0.28
N VAL A 134 15.55 -17.83 0.34
CA VAL A 134 15.68 -17.75 1.80
C VAL A 134 14.44 -17.08 2.42
N SER A 135 13.94 -15.99 1.86
CA SER A 135 12.74 -15.31 2.38
C SER A 135 11.50 -16.19 2.30
N LYS A 136 11.31 -16.95 1.21
CA LYS A 136 10.23 -17.93 1.07
C LYS A 136 10.34 -19.05 2.12
N ALA A 137 11.54 -19.56 2.37
CA ALA A 137 11.77 -20.59 3.37
C ALA A 137 11.47 -20.07 4.79
N LEU A 138 11.93 -18.84 5.13
CA LEU A 138 11.65 -18.20 6.40
C LEU A 138 10.15 -17.98 6.59
N LEU A 139 9.43 -17.55 5.55
CA LEU A 139 7.99 -17.37 5.61
C LEU A 139 7.29 -18.70 5.90
N LYS A 140 7.58 -19.76 5.15
CA LYS A 140 7.01 -21.10 5.37
C LYS A 140 7.28 -21.64 6.78
N TRP A 141 8.42 -21.31 7.35
CA TRP A 141 8.81 -21.80 8.67
C TRP A 141 8.24 -20.97 9.81
N LEU A 142 8.23 -19.63 9.69
CA LEU A 142 7.97 -18.72 10.81
C LEU A 142 6.52 -18.20 10.84
N TYR A 143 5.85 -18.04 9.69
CA TYR A 143 4.46 -17.55 9.67
C TYR A 143 3.48 -18.52 10.37
N PRO A 144 3.59 -19.86 10.24
CA PRO A 144 2.74 -20.77 11.01
C PRO A 144 2.89 -20.65 12.53
N LYS A 145 3.94 -19.97 13.01
CA LYS A 145 4.15 -19.68 14.44
C LYS A 145 3.29 -18.53 14.95
N ALA A 146 2.69 -17.72 14.06
CA ALA A 146 1.69 -16.73 14.47
C ALA A 146 0.42 -17.41 14.98
N ASP A 147 -0.25 -16.77 15.94
CA ASP A 147 -1.59 -17.18 16.37
C ASP A 147 -2.62 -16.75 15.34
N PHE A 148 -2.42 -15.57 14.74
CA PHE A 148 -3.27 -15.04 13.67
C PHE A 148 -2.46 -14.23 12.65
N ILE A 149 -2.94 -14.20 11.41
CA ILE A 149 -2.30 -13.45 10.31
C ILE A 149 -3.36 -12.62 9.59
N TYR A 150 -3.03 -11.35 9.35
CA TYR A 150 -3.82 -10.41 8.58
C TYR A 150 -3.15 -10.11 7.24
N PRO A 151 -3.51 -10.80 6.14
CA PRO A 151 -3.19 -10.33 4.80
C PRO A 151 -4.00 -9.05 4.49
N ASN A 152 -3.43 -8.15 3.70
CA ASN A 152 -4.10 -6.89 3.36
C ASN A 152 -5.07 -6.98 2.16
N SER A 153 -5.22 -8.16 1.56
CA SER A 153 -6.16 -8.43 0.44
C SER A 153 -6.51 -9.90 0.36
N SER A 154 -7.62 -10.23 -0.30
CA SER A 154 -8.01 -11.61 -0.60
C SER A 154 -6.94 -12.33 -1.43
N GLY A 155 -6.32 -11.65 -2.40
CA GLY A 155 -5.23 -12.22 -3.19
C GLY A 155 -3.98 -12.54 -2.36
N ALA A 156 -3.64 -11.73 -1.36
CA ALA A 156 -2.55 -12.03 -0.43
C ALA A 156 -2.91 -13.21 0.50
N LEU A 157 -4.18 -13.32 0.92
CA LEU A 157 -4.68 -14.47 1.69
C LEU A 157 -4.55 -15.76 0.88
N GLU A 158 -5.03 -15.75 -0.36
CA GLU A 158 -4.93 -16.90 -1.27
C GLU A 158 -3.48 -17.29 -1.53
N ASP A 159 -2.60 -16.32 -1.73
CA ASP A 159 -1.16 -16.57 -1.89
C ASP A 159 -0.55 -17.27 -0.67
N LEU A 160 -0.85 -16.83 0.53
CA LEU A 160 -0.38 -17.46 1.77
C LEU A 160 -0.93 -18.87 1.93
N ARG A 161 -2.20 -19.12 1.59
CA ARG A 161 -2.82 -20.44 1.63
C ARG A 161 -2.17 -21.38 0.61
N ASP A 162 -2.12 -20.98 -0.65
CA ASP A 162 -1.81 -21.87 -1.77
C ASP A 162 -0.30 -22.10 -1.93
N ASN A 163 0.52 -21.09 -1.70
CA ASN A 163 1.96 -21.16 -1.91
C ASN A 163 2.78 -21.40 -0.63
N TYR A 164 2.18 -21.12 0.54
CA TYR A 164 2.90 -21.22 1.81
C TYR A 164 2.23 -22.16 2.82
N GLY A 165 1.04 -22.71 2.51
CA GLY A 165 0.36 -23.69 3.34
C GLY A 165 -0.16 -23.14 4.67
N ILE A 166 -0.45 -21.84 4.73
CA ILE A 166 -1.03 -21.23 5.94
C ILE A 166 -2.52 -21.57 6.00
N SER A 167 -2.96 -22.06 7.16
CA SER A 167 -4.37 -22.43 7.37
C SER A 167 -5.29 -21.21 7.25
N PRO A 168 -6.38 -21.28 6.45
CA PRO A 168 -7.37 -20.21 6.37
C PRO A 168 -8.00 -19.84 7.72
N SER A 169 -8.12 -20.82 8.65
CA SER A 169 -8.67 -20.59 10.00
C SER A 169 -7.82 -19.64 10.86
N LYS A 170 -6.56 -19.41 10.48
CA LYS A 170 -5.65 -18.46 11.12
C LYS A 170 -5.54 -17.13 10.38
N MET A 171 -6.33 -16.94 9.34
CA MET A 171 -6.21 -15.75 8.50
C MET A 171 -7.56 -15.04 8.31
N ARG A 172 -7.52 -13.73 8.29
CA ARG A 172 -8.61 -12.86 7.83
C ARG A 172 -8.01 -11.63 7.17
N VAL A 173 -8.66 -11.14 6.12
CA VAL A 173 -8.23 -9.90 5.46
C VAL A 173 -8.42 -8.72 6.41
N LEU A 174 -7.37 -7.94 6.60
CA LEU A 174 -7.40 -6.62 7.24
C LEU A 174 -7.01 -5.58 6.18
N TYR A 175 -7.99 -4.88 5.67
CA TYR A 175 -7.75 -3.85 4.67
C TYR A 175 -6.90 -2.70 5.21
N ASN A 176 -6.21 -2.03 4.32
CA ASN A 176 -5.43 -0.86 4.67
C ASN A 176 -6.34 0.28 5.13
N ALA A 177 -6.06 0.81 6.31
CA ALA A 177 -6.83 1.87 6.96
C ALA A 177 -6.40 3.25 6.44
N LEU A 178 -7.34 4.02 5.87
CA LEU A 178 -7.11 5.37 5.38
C LEU A 178 -7.78 6.41 6.27
N ASP A 179 -7.09 7.51 6.51
CA ASP A 179 -7.63 8.69 7.16
C ASP A 179 -8.42 9.52 6.14
N LEU A 180 -9.72 9.25 6.05
CA LEU A 180 -10.59 9.90 5.06
C LEU A 180 -10.75 11.39 5.33
N ASP A 181 -10.71 11.82 6.58
CA ASP A 181 -10.84 13.24 6.96
C ASP A 181 -9.60 14.02 6.52
N GLU A 182 -8.40 13.46 6.72
CA GLU A 182 -7.15 14.03 6.22
C GLU A 182 -7.15 14.13 4.69
N ILE A 183 -7.62 13.09 3.99
CA ILE A 183 -7.73 13.07 2.53
C ILE A 183 -8.67 14.17 2.06
N GLU A 184 -9.86 14.29 2.65
CA GLU A 184 -10.86 15.31 2.29
C GLU A 184 -10.31 16.73 2.49
N GLN A 185 -9.69 17.02 3.64
CA GLN A 185 -9.08 18.32 3.93
C GLN A 185 -7.99 18.69 2.91
N LYS A 186 -7.14 17.73 2.56
CA LYS A 186 -6.07 17.94 1.56
C LYS A 186 -6.61 18.04 0.13
N ALA A 187 -7.64 17.29 -0.21
CA ALA A 187 -8.30 17.34 -1.51
C ALA A 187 -9.04 18.68 -1.74
N ALA A 188 -9.50 19.32 -0.67
CA ALA A 188 -10.18 20.63 -0.75
C ALA A 188 -9.23 21.81 -1.02
N GLN A 189 -7.91 21.60 -0.92
CA GLN A 189 -6.94 22.66 -1.22
C GLN A 189 -6.95 23.03 -2.71
N PRO A 190 -6.73 24.31 -3.06
CA PRO A 190 -6.73 24.75 -4.46
C PRO A 190 -5.61 24.10 -5.27
N LEU A 191 -5.94 23.69 -6.49
CA LEU A 191 -4.99 23.17 -7.47
C LEU A 191 -4.52 24.33 -8.39
N THR A 192 -3.41 24.95 -8.04
CA THR A 192 -2.85 26.09 -8.77
C THR A 192 -1.92 25.66 -9.90
N GLU A 193 -1.35 24.46 -9.85
CA GLU A 193 -0.36 23.95 -10.81
C GLU A 193 -0.96 23.66 -12.20
N LEU A 194 -2.27 23.41 -12.26
CA LEU A 194 -2.99 23.02 -13.49
C LEU A 194 -4.30 23.79 -13.62
N GLU A 195 -4.26 25.09 -13.31
CA GLU A 195 -5.44 25.94 -13.35
C GLU A 195 -6.12 25.88 -14.73
N ASN A 196 -7.44 25.62 -14.73
CA ASN A 196 -8.29 25.50 -15.92
C ASN A 196 -7.93 24.39 -16.92
N LYS A 197 -7.03 23.44 -16.56
CA LYS A 197 -6.72 22.31 -17.43
C LYS A 197 -7.52 21.07 -17.07
N LYS A 198 -8.07 20.41 -18.08
CA LYS A 198 -8.58 19.04 -17.94
C LYS A 198 -7.42 18.06 -18.08
N PHE A 199 -7.37 17.05 -17.21
CA PHE A 199 -6.29 16.08 -17.23
C PHE A 199 -6.71 14.71 -16.70
N PHE A 200 -6.10 13.66 -17.25
CA PHE A 200 -6.00 12.34 -16.64
C PHE A 200 -4.86 12.34 -15.63
N LEU A 201 -4.99 11.59 -14.55
CA LEU A 201 -3.99 11.53 -13.49
C LEU A 201 -3.50 10.09 -13.27
N SER A 202 -2.19 9.94 -13.09
CA SER A 202 -1.59 8.75 -12.49
C SER A 202 -0.63 9.13 -11.38
N VAL A 203 -0.62 8.36 -10.28
CA VAL A 203 0.26 8.63 -9.13
C VAL A 203 0.97 7.34 -8.75
N GLY A 204 2.31 7.36 -8.70
CA GLY A 204 3.08 6.20 -8.30
C GLY A 204 4.58 6.35 -8.58
N ARG A 205 5.36 5.43 -8.03
CA ARG A 205 6.80 5.38 -8.35
C ARG A 205 7.03 5.16 -9.83
N LEU A 206 8.02 5.80 -10.41
CA LEU A 206 8.38 5.60 -11.81
C LEU A 206 9.30 4.38 -11.93
N ASP A 207 8.69 3.19 -11.80
CA ASP A 207 9.34 1.88 -11.90
C ASP A 207 8.55 0.95 -12.85
N GLU A 208 9.12 -0.21 -13.18
CA GLU A 208 8.52 -1.19 -14.10
C GLU A 208 7.16 -1.72 -13.59
N GLY A 209 6.99 -1.82 -12.27
CA GLY A 209 5.77 -2.33 -11.66
C GLY A 209 4.56 -1.44 -11.91
N LYS A 210 4.76 -0.11 -11.92
CA LYS A 210 3.68 0.88 -12.13
C LYS A 210 3.29 1.07 -13.60
N ASN A 211 4.15 0.63 -14.53
CA ASN A 211 3.84 0.52 -15.96
C ASN A 211 3.38 1.83 -16.63
N HIS A 212 3.97 2.96 -16.23
CA HIS A 212 3.61 4.26 -16.81
C HIS A 212 3.89 4.38 -18.31
N GLU A 213 4.83 3.57 -18.85
CA GLU A 213 5.07 3.55 -20.30
C GLU A 213 3.85 3.04 -21.07
N LEU A 214 3.19 1.97 -20.61
CA LEU A 214 1.94 1.49 -21.20
C LEU A 214 0.87 2.59 -21.18
N LEU A 215 0.73 3.31 -20.06
CA LEU A 215 -0.23 4.42 -19.95
C LEU A 215 0.06 5.52 -20.97
N ILE A 216 1.33 5.91 -21.14
CA ILE A 216 1.74 6.95 -22.10
C ILE A 216 1.43 6.47 -23.55
N ARG A 217 1.68 5.21 -23.88
CA ARG A 217 1.36 4.63 -25.20
C ARG A 217 -0.15 4.55 -25.43
N ALA A 218 -0.91 4.10 -24.46
CA ALA A 218 -2.37 4.08 -24.53
C ALA A 218 -2.93 5.48 -24.77
N TYR A 219 -2.39 6.48 -24.03
CA TYR A 219 -2.75 7.89 -24.23
C TYR A 219 -2.39 8.40 -25.64
N ALA A 220 -1.21 8.03 -26.16
CA ALA A 220 -0.75 8.42 -27.49
C ALA A 220 -1.65 7.91 -28.62
N SER A 221 -2.35 6.80 -28.42
CA SER A 221 -3.28 6.23 -29.40
C SER A 221 -4.62 6.98 -29.48
N LEU A 222 -4.89 7.89 -28.55
CA LEU A 222 -6.12 8.71 -28.52
C LEU A 222 -5.94 9.96 -29.40
N VAL A 223 -6.49 9.94 -30.59
CA VAL A 223 -6.44 11.09 -31.51
C VAL A 223 -7.73 11.90 -31.42
N ARG A 224 -7.67 13.00 -30.60
CA ARG A 224 -8.83 13.87 -30.39
C ARG A 224 -8.38 15.33 -30.19
N PRO A 225 -9.12 16.32 -30.71
CA PRO A 225 -8.81 17.73 -30.50
C PRO A 225 -9.02 18.19 -29.03
N ASP A 226 -9.96 17.57 -28.32
CA ASP A 226 -10.36 17.85 -26.94
C ASP A 226 -9.70 16.94 -25.91
N LEU A 227 -8.58 16.28 -26.27
CA LEU A 227 -7.88 15.34 -25.40
C LEU A 227 -7.31 16.06 -24.16
N PRO A 228 -7.76 15.70 -22.92
CA PRO A 228 -7.17 16.22 -21.69
C PRO A 228 -5.68 15.89 -21.59
N ASP A 229 -4.91 16.71 -20.89
CA ASP A 229 -3.50 16.41 -20.62
C ASP A 229 -3.36 15.12 -19.79
N LEU A 230 -2.22 14.45 -19.83
CA LEU A 230 -1.88 13.35 -18.94
C LEU A 230 -0.85 13.82 -17.92
N VAL A 231 -1.21 13.77 -16.64
CA VAL A 231 -0.35 14.15 -15.52
C VAL A 231 0.09 12.90 -14.77
N ILE A 232 1.38 12.78 -14.53
CA ILE A 232 1.97 11.68 -13.77
C ILE A 232 2.75 12.27 -12.60
N LEU A 233 2.33 11.93 -11.37
CA LEU A 233 2.99 12.32 -10.14
C LEU A 233 3.81 11.15 -9.60
N GLY A 234 5.09 11.40 -9.34
CA GLY A 234 6.00 10.42 -8.75
C GLY A 234 7.44 10.62 -9.19
N ARG A 235 8.34 9.85 -8.58
CA ARG A 235 9.75 9.78 -8.90
C ARG A 235 10.18 8.33 -9.02
N GLY A 236 11.24 8.05 -9.76
CA GLY A 236 11.79 6.70 -9.87
C GLY A 236 12.84 6.57 -10.95
N VAL A 237 13.40 5.37 -11.02
CA VAL A 237 14.56 5.06 -11.91
C VAL A 237 14.21 5.16 -13.39
N LEU A 238 12.93 5.07 -13.76
CA LEU A 238 12.49 5.15 -15.16
C LEU A 238 12.17 6.58 -15.62
N GLU A 239 12.37 7.63 -14.82
CA GLU A 239 11.99 8.98 -15.22
C GLU A 239 12.64 9.43 -16.55
N ALA A 240 13.95 9.25 -16.70
CA ALA A 240 14.65 9.58 -17.94
C ALA A 240 14.14 8.78 -19.15
N HIS A 241 13.86 7.49 -18.95
CA HIS A 241 13.29 6.63 -19.97
C HIS A 241 11.90 7.13 -20.41
N LEU A 242 11.01 7.42 -19.47
CA LEU A 242 9.66 7.90 -19.74
C LEU A 242 9.67 9.25 -20.48
N ARG A 243 10.57 10.17 -20.11
CA ARG A 243 10.78 11.43 -20.87
C ARG A 243 11.21 11.17 -22.29
N GLY A 244 12.06 10.15 -22.53
CA GLY A 244 12.45 9.70 -23.86
C GLY A 244 11.27 9.16 -24.67
N VAL A 245 10.39 8.38 -24.06
CA VAL A 245 9.16 7.86 -24.68
C VAL A 245 8.22 9.00 -25.06
N ILE A 246 7.97 9.94 -24.14
CA ILE A 246 7.13 11.14 -24.38
C ILE A 246 7.65 11.92 -25.58
N LYS A 247 8.95 12.18 -25.65
CA LYS A 247 9.58 12.89 -26.78
C LYS A 247 9.46 12.13 -28.09
N LYS A 248 9.71 10.80 -28.06
CA LYS A 248 9.59 9.96 -29.25
C LYS A 248 8.18 9.94 -29.85
N LEU A 249 7.16 10.11 -28.99
CA LEU A 249 5.75 10.15 -29.37
C LEU A 249 5.24 11.57 -29.67
N GLY A 250 6.06 12.62 -29.53
CA GLY A 250 5.69 14.01 -29.77
C GLY A 250 4.67 14.54 -28.76
N LEU A 251 4.73 14.06 -27.51
CA LEU A 251 3.71 14.34 -26.48
C LEU A 251 4.17 15.33 -25.39
N GLU A 252 5.29 16.05 -25.61
CA GLU A 252 5.89 16.95 -24.60
C GLU A 252 4.94 18.05 -24.10
N GLN A 253 3.99 18.45 -24.93
CA GLN A 253 2.98 19.47 -24.58
C GLN A 253 1.73 18.89 -23.92
N LYS A 254 1.60 17.56 -23.87
CA LYS A 254 0.39 16.88 -23.42
C LYS A 254 0.62 15.94 -22.21
N VAL A 255 1.84 15.41 -22.05
CA VAL A 255 2.18 14.47 -20.97
C VAL A 255 3.19 15.12 -20.03
N HIS A 256 2.79 15.29 -18.76
CA HIS A 256 3.55 16.03 -17.75
C HIS A 256 4.03 15.10 -16.63
N LEU A 257 5.33 14.90 -16.51
CA LEU A 257 5.96 14.26 -15.33
C LEU A 257 6.29 15.35 -14.32
N LEU A 258 5.41 15.56 -13.32
CA LEU A 258 5.54 16.65 -12.35
C LEU A 258 6.38 16.31 -11.11
N GLY A 259 6.92 15.07 -11.05
CA GLY A 259 7.68 14.63 -9.91
C GLY A 259 6.82 14.27 -8.70
N PHE A 260 7.44 14.13 -7.53
CA PHE A 260 6.73 13.84 -6.29
C PHE A 260 5.95 15.07 -5.81
N ASN A 261 4.69 14.85 -5.45
CA ASN A 261 3.85 15.86 -4.81
C ASN A 261 3.37 15.34 -3.45
N ALA A 262 3.53 16.15 -2.40
CA ALA A 262 3.14 15.78 -1.05
C ALA A 262 1.60 15.76 -0.86
N ASN A 263 0.86 16.46 -1.72
CA ASN A 263 -0.59 16.46 -1.72
C ASN A 263 -1.16 16.05 -3.09
N PRO A 264 -1.18 14.75 -3.43
CA PRO A 264 -1.77 14.27 -4.67
C PRO A 264 -3.30 14.36 -4.68
N TYR A 265 -3.94 14.54 -3.54
CA TYR A 265 -5.40 14.47 -3.39
C TYR A 265 -6.12 15.59 -4.12
N LYS A 266 -5.56 16.82 -4.13
CA LYS A 266 -6.14 17.93 -4.91
C LYS A 266 -6.14 17.65 -6.42
N PHE A 267 -5.14 16.91 -6.92
CA PHE A 267 -5.11 16.42 -8.30
C PHE A 267 -6.13 15.29 -8.53
N MET A 268 -6.24 14.34 -7.59
CA MET A 268 -7.21 13.25 -7.66
C MET A 268 -8.65 13.78 -7.71
N ARG A 269 -8.97 14.81 -6.92
CA ARG A 269 -10.28 15.44 -6.91
C ARG A 269 -10.61 16.15 -8.22
N ALA A 270 -9.62 16.75 -8.87
CA ALA A 270 -9.78 17.58 -10.07
C ALA A 270 -9.71 16.82 -11.39
N CYS A 271 -9.14 15.60 -11.43
CA CYS A 271 -8.90 14.87 -12.67
C CYS A 271 -10.19 14.40 -13.37
N GLU A 272 -10.09 14.14 -14.68
CA GLU A 272 -11.16 13.49 -15.45
C GLU A 272 -11.29 12.01 -15.09
N ALA A 273 -10.15 11.32 -14.93
CA ALA A 273 -10.06 9.98 -14.35
C ALA A 273 -8.68 9.78 -13.74
N PHE A 274 -8.64 8.95 -12.69
CA PHE A 274 -7.42 8.42 -12.11
C PHE A 274 -7.07 7.08 -12.75
N ILE A 275 -5.87 6.95 -13.31
CA ILE A 275 -5.49 5.78 -14.11
C ILE A 275 -4.28 5.10 -13.47
N PHE A 276 -4.42 3.81 -13.14
CA PHE A 276 -3.41 3.04 -12.43
C PHE A 276 -3.26 1.65 -13.03
N VAL A 277 -2.34 1.51 -13.99
CA VAL A 277 -2.13 0.29 -14.79
C VAL A 277 -0.97 -0.57 -14.30
N SER A 278 -0.84 -0.69 -12.98
CA SER A 278 0.22 -1.46 -12.34
C SER A 278 0.16 -2.95 -12.71
N ARG A 279 1.32 -3.58 -12.86
CA ARG A 279 1.43 -5.03 -13.12
C ARG A 279 1.19 -5.87 -11.89
N PHE A 280 1.57 -5.36 -10.74
CA PHE A 280 1.40 -6.05 -9.45
C PHE A 280 1.40 -5.05 -8.29
N GLU A 281 0.60 -5.36 -7.27
CA GLU A 281 0.50 -4.64 -6.00
C GLU A 281 0.33 -5.63 -4.85
N GLY A 282 0.53 -5.18 -3.61
CA GLY A 282 0.00 -5.86 -2.44
C GLY A 282 -1.44 -5.44 -2.20
N PHE A 283 -1.61 -4.12 -1.96
CA PHE A 283 -2.90 -3.45 -1.90
C PHE A 283 -2.69 -1.99 -2.30
N ALA A 284 -3.33 -1.57 -3.36
CA ALA A 284 -3.07 -0.26 -3.96
C ALA A 284 -3.80 0.86 -3.20
N ASN A 285 -3.21 1.38 -2.11
CA ASN A 285 -3.78 2.50 -1.32
C ASN A 285 -4.18 3.68 -2.20
N VAL A 286 -3.37 3.99 -3.21
CA VAL A 286 -3.60 5.10 -4.12
C VAL A 286 -4.92 5.01 -4.88
N LEU A 287 -5.43 3.80 -5.13
CA LEU A 287 -6.77 3.60 -5.71
C LEU A 287 -7.86 4.05 -4.74
N ILE A 288 -7.75 3.65 -3.47
CA ILE A 288 -8.73 4.04 -2.44
C ILE A 288 -8.63 5.54 -2.16
N GLU A 289 -7.43 6.09 -2.14
CA GLU A 289 -7.18 7.53 -2.01
C GLU A 289 -7.86 8.32 -3.14
N ALA A 290 -7.74 7.86 -4.38
CA ALA A 290 -8.44 8.44 -5.53
C ALA A 290 -9.97 8.31 -5.40
N MET A 291 -10.46 7.14 -4.96
CA MET A 291 -11.89 6.92 -4.69
C MET A 291 -12.41 7.82 -3.56
N ALA A 292 -11.63 8.03 -2.51
CA ALA A 292 -11.97 8.95 -1.41
C ALA A 292 -12.06 10.41 -1.87
N CYS A 293 -11.32 10.77 -2.92
CA CYS A 293 -11.44 12.08 -3.59
C CYS A 293 -12.62 12.15 -4.59
N GLY A 294 -13.39 11.06 -4.76
CA GLY A 294 -14.48 10.96 -5.72
C GLY A 294 -14.03 10.79 -7.18
N ALA A 295 -12.77 10.43 -7.43
CA ALA A 295 -12.28 10.21 -8.79
C ALA A 295 -12.91 8.96 -9.43
N LEU A 296 -13.20 9.02 -10.74
CA LEU A 296 -13.39 7.83 -11.54
C LEU A 296 -12.05 7.12 -11.68
N VAL A 297 -12.00 5.85 -11.33
CA VAL A 297 -10.77 5.04 -11.34
C VAL A 297 -10.78 4.07 -12.51
N ILE A 298 -9.66 4.05 -13.27
CA ILE A 298 -9.34 3.01 -14.25
C ILE A 298 -8.12 2.27 -13.72
N THR A 299 -8.21 0.94 -13.55
CA THR A 299 -7.07 0.16 -13.05
C THR A 299 -6.93 -1.17 -13.74
N SER A 300 -5.69 -1.66 -13.85
CA SER A 300 -5.42 -3.01 -14.32
C SER A 300 -5.89 -4.06 -13.32
N GLU A 301 -6.39 -5.20 -13.82
CA GLU A 301 -6.81 -6.36 -13.02
C GLU A 301 -5.57 -7.14 -12.52
N HIS A 302 -4.72 -6.49 -11.72
CA HIS A 302 -3.59 -7.17 -11.07
C HIS A 302 -4.11 -8.12 -9.96
N LYS A 303 -3.37 -9.20 -9.70
CA LYS A 303 -3.82 -10.33 -8.85
C LYS A 303 -4.21 -9.96 -7.42
N SER A 304 -3.72 -8.85 -6.88
CA SER A 304 -3.94 -8.50 -5.47
C SER A 304 -4.74 -7.22 -5.35
N GLY A 305 -5.98 -7.34 -4.91
CA GLY A 305 -6.82 -6.23 -4.46
C GLY A 305 -7.54 -5.43 -5.55
N ALA A 306 -7.08 -5.35 -6.82
CA ALA A 306 -7.73 -4.51 -7.82
C ALA A 306 -9.21 -4.87 -8.03
N LYS A 307 -9.49 -6.14 -8.34
CA LYS A 307 -10.86 -6.64 -8.51
C LYS A 307 -11.69 -6.47 -7.25
N GLU A 308 -11.11 -6.75 -6.10
CA GLU A 308 -11.72 -6.60 -4.79
C GLU A 308 -12.09 -5.14 -4.47
N LEU A 309 -11.22 -4.18 -4.86
CA LEU A 309 -11.47 -2.75 -4.70
C LEU A 309 -12.56 -2.24 -5.64
N ILE A 310 -12.50 -2.64 -6.91
CA ILE A 310 -13.35 -2.12 -7.98
C ILE A 310 -14.68 -2.90 -8.10
N GLY A 311 -14.75 -4.14 -7.58
CA GLY A 311 -15.98 -4.92 -7.52
C GLY A 311 -16.59 -5.19 -8.89
N ASP A 312 -15.83 -5.76 -9.82
CA ASP A 312 -16.27 -6.09 -11.18
C ASP A 312 -16.95 -4.90 -11.87
N ASP A 313 -16.21 -3.79 -12.03
CA ASP A 313 -16.65 -2.50 -12.62
C ASP A 313 -17.71 -1.72 -11.84
N LYS A 314 -18.08 -2.17 -10.66
CA LYS A 314 -19.08 -1.46 -9.85
C LYS A 314 -18.57 -0.09 -9.34
N TYR A 315 -17.30 0.00 -8.98
CA TYR A 315 -16.69 1.18 -8.33
C TYR A 315 -15.58 1.83 -9.15
N GLY A 316 -15.31 1.34 -10.37
CA GLY A 316 -14.30 1.83 -11.28
C GLY A 316 -14.29 0.97 -12.54
N ILE A 317 -13.32 1.15 -13.42
CA ILE A 317 -13.19 0.39 -14.67
C ILE A 317 -11.97 -0.51 -14.57
N LEU A 318 -12.16 -1.83 -14.77
CA LEU A 318 -11.07 -2.79 -14.85
C LEU A 318 -10.59 -2.95 -16.29
N VAL A 319 -9.28 -3.03 -16.47
CA VAL A 319 -8.65 -3.37 -17.75
C VAL A 319 -7.67 -4.53 -17.55
N PRO A 320 -7.42 -5.39 -18.54
CA PRO A 320 -6.42 -6.44 -18.41
C PRO A 320 -5.02 -5.87 -18.16
N VAL A 321 -4.20 -6.63 -17.42
CA VAL A 321 -2.79 -6.24 -17.18
C VAL A 321 -2.04 -6.25 -18.51
N ASP A 322 -1.16 -5.25 -18.71
CA ASP A 322 -0.36 -5.06 -19.91
C ASP A 322 -1.17 -4.90 -21.22
N ASP A 323 -2.44 -4.49 -21.12
CA ASP A 323 -3.30 -4.23 -22.29
C ASP A 323 -3.42 -2.71 -22.57
N GLU A 324 -2.61 -2.24 -23.53
CA GLU A 324 -2.60 -0.86 -24.01
C GLU A 324 -3.93 -0.47 -24.65
N ARG A 325 -4.53 -1.38 -25.45
CA ARG A 325 -5.76 -1.11 -26.20
C ARG A 325 -6.97 -0.99 -25.26
N ALA A 326 -7.10 -1.90 -24.30
CA ALA A 326 -8.15 -1.84 -23.29
C ALA A 326 -8.01 -0.57 -22.43
N THR A 327 -6.78 -0.18 -22.07
CA THR A 327 -6.52 1.06 -21.33
C THR A 327 -6.95 2.28 -22.15
N ALA A 328 -6.58 2.37 -23.42
CA ALA A 328 -7.00 3.44 -24.31
C ALA A 328 -8.54 3.47 -24.51
N ALA A 329 -9.17 2.32 -24.67
CA ALA A 329 -10.63 2.22 -24.78
C ALA A 329 -11.35 2.71 -23.52
N ALA A 330 -10.85 2.36 -22.34
CA ALA A 330 -11.38 2.86 -21.08
C ALA A 330 -11.24 4.38 -20.96
N MET A 331 -10.08 4.94 -21.30
CA MET A 331 -9.86 6.40 -21.34
C MET A 331 -10.81 7.10 -22.33
N LYS A 332 -10.97 6.53 -23.53
CA LYS A 332 -11.90 7.04 -24.54
C LYS A 332 -13.34 7.05 -24.02
N ARG A 333 -13.75 5.96 -23.35
CA ARG A 333 -15.08 5.83 -22.75
C ARG A 333 -15.37 6.96 -21.75
N VAL A 334 -14.39 7.36 -20.92
CA VAL A 334 -14.54 8.49 -19.98
C VAL A 334 -14.85 9.80 -20.71
N LEU A 335 -14.29 10.00 -21.91
CA LEU A 335 -14.49 11.22 -22.70
C LEU A 335 -15.81 11.21 -23.49
N ASP A 336 -16.27 10.05 -23.90
CA ASP A 336 -17.47 9.91 -24.73
C ASP A 336 -18.77 9.86 -23.88
N GLU A 337 -18.72 9.24 -22.70
CA GLU A 337 -19.87 9.08 -21.82
C GLU A 337 -19.91 10.19 -20.75
N LYS A 338 -20.55 11.31 -21.06
CA LYS A 338 -20.59 12.53 -20.21
C LYS A 338 -21.05 12.29 -18.75
N THR A 339 -21.92 11.32 -18.52
CA THR A 339 -22.46 11.00 -17.17
C THR A 339 -21.58 10.03 -16.39
N LEU A 340 -20.59 9.40 -17.03
CA LEU A 340 -19.81 8.33 -16.42
C LEU A 340 -19.02 8.81 -15.19
N LYS A 341 -18.40 9.98 -15.29
CA LYS A 341 -17.63 10.58 -14.20
C LYS A 341 -18.52 10.83 -12.97
N GLU A 342 -19.72 11.36 -13.16
CA GLU A 342 -20.68 11.62 -12.08
C GLU A 342 -21.18 10.32 -11.44
N GLN A 343 -21.50 9.30 -12.25
CA GLN A 343 -21.93 7.99 -11.76
C GLN A 343 -20.87 7.33 -10.86
N TYR A 344 -19.59 7.35 -11.29
CA TYR A 344 -18.51 6.77 -10.51
C TYR A 344 -18.10 7.63 -9.33
N HIS A 345 -18.30 8.94 -9.38
CA HIS A 345 -18.01 9.84 -8.26
C HIS A 345 -18.68 9.36 -6.96
N TRP A 346 -19.99 9.19 -6.99
CA TRP A 346 -20.73 8.73 -5.81
C TRP A 346 -20.39 7.29 -5.40
N ARG A 347 -20.19 6.41 -6.37
CA ARG A 347 -19.81 5.01 -6.11
C ARG A 347 -18.44 4.92 -5.44
N SER A 348 -17.47 5.71 -5.91
CA SER A 348 -16.13 5.79 -5.34
C SER A 348 -16.16 6.27 -3.89
N LEU A 349 -16.88 7.36 -3.59
CA LEU A 349 -17.03 7.88 -2.23
C LEU A 349 -17.68 6.87 -1.28
N ILE A 350 -18.69 6.14 -1.74
CA ILE A 350 -19.34 5.08 -0.94
C ILE A 350 -18.33 3.97 -0.65
N ARG A 351 -17.61 3.51 -1.68
CA ARG A 351 -16.63 2.42 -1.53
C ARG A 351 -15.47 2.79 -0.61
N ALA A 352 -14.96 4.01 -0.70
CA ALA A 352 -13.86 4.48 0.14
C ALA A 352 -14.17 4.38 1.64
N LYS A 353 -15.44 4.53 2.06
CA LYS A 353 -15.87 4.39 3.46
C LYS A 353 -15.60 3.00 4.05
N ASP A 354 -15.54 1.97 3.20
CA ASP A 354 -15.20 0.61 3.67
C ASP A 354 -13.77 0.51 4.20
N PHE A 355 -12.91 1.44 3.82
CA PHE A 355 -11.50 1.50 4.19
C PHE A 355 -11.18 2.62 5.18
N ALA A 356 -12.21 3.26 5.76
CA ALA A 356 -12.02 4.29 6.78
C ALA A 356 -11.25 3.75 7.99
N ALA A 357 -10.23 4.49 8.45
CA ALA A 357 -9.39 4.08 9.56
C ALA A 357 -10.19 3.82 10.84
N SER A 358 -11.25 4.58 11.08
CA SER A 358 -12.17 4.38 12.22
C SER A 358 -12.86 3.00 12.17
N LYS A 359 -13.35 2.59 11.00
CA LYS A 359 -14.01 1.29 10.80
C LYS A 359 -13.02 0.13 10.98
N ILE A 360 -11.89 0.18 10.25
CA ILE A 360 -10.87 -0.87 10.29
C ILE A 360 -10.27 -1.00 11.70
N ALA A 361 -9.98 0.13 12.37
CA ALA A 361 -9.48 0.14 13.73
C ALA A 361 -10.48 -0.46 14.72
N SER A 362 -11.78 -0.17 14.58
CA SER A 362 -12.82 -0.71 15.46
C SER A 362 -12.86 -2.24 15.40
N GLU A 363 -12.82 -2.81 14.20
CA GLU A 363 -12.77 -4.26 13.99
C GLU A 363 -11.49 -4.86 14.59
N LEU A 364 -10.34 -4.25 14.31
CA LEU A 364 -9.04 -4.70 14.82
C LEU A 364 -8.95 -4.63 16.35
N ILE A 365 -9.47 -3.57 16.98
CA ILE A 365 -9.48 -3.40 18.45
C ILE A 365 -10.28 -4.51 19.11
N ALA A 366 -11.45 -4.85 18.56
CA ALA A 366 -12.28 -5.93 19.08
C ALA A 366 -11.53 -7.26 19.10
N GLU A 367 -10.78 -7.56 18.04
CA GLU A 367 -9.97 -8.78 17.93
C GLU A 367 -8.74 -8.78 18.80
N LEU A 368 -7.97 -7.66 18.81
CA LEU A 368 -6.77 -7.57 19.66
C LEU A 368 -7.09 -7.69 21.15
N LYS A 369 -8.31 -7.33 21.58
CA LYS A 369 -8.78 -7.55 22.94
C LYS A 369 -9.07 -9.01 23.27
N SER A 370 -9.37 -9.84 22.27
CA SER A 370 -9.69 -11.25 22.47
C SER A 370 -8.44 -12.14 22.63
N PHE A 371 -7.28 -11.68 22.20
CA PHE A 371 -5.98 -12.32 22.44
C PHE A 371 -5.43 -11.96 23.83
#